data_84a5b1c93a8b38495cfd14930ba23984
#
_entry.id   84a5b1c93a8b38495cfd14930ba23984
#
_cell.length_a   1.000
_cell.length_b   1.000
_cell.length_c   1.000
_cell.angle_alpha   90.00
_cell.angle_beta   90.00
_cell.angle_gamma   90.00
#
_symmetry.space_group_name_H-M   'P 1'
#
loop_
_entity.id
_entity.type
_entity.pdbx_description
1 polymer ?
#
loop_
_entity_poly.entity_id
_entity_poly.type
_entity_poly.pdbx_seq_one_letter_code
_entity_poly.pdbx_strand_id
1 'polypeptide(L)'
;MSSPTSSVVSGAPVSIRQDDFIQSVADALQYISYYHPTDYIRNLAAAYEREQSPAARDAIAQILINSRMCAEGHRPICQDTGIVTVFLEIGMDVRWDGATMSVEDMVNEGVRRAYNHPDNKLRASVLADPAGKRLNTRDNTPAVVNTKVVPGATVDVIVAAKGGGSEAKSKFAMLNPSDSIVDWVLKTVPTMGAGWCPPGMLGIGIGG
;
A
#
# COMPACT_ATOMS: atom_id res chain seq x y z
N MET A 1 -26.49 -24.57 -23.50
CA MET A 1 -26.46 -23.38 -22.67
C MET A 1 -25.42 -22.45 -23.27
N SER A 2 -25.86 -21.41 -23.99
CA SER A 2 -24.98 -20.48 -24.69
C SER A 2 -24.43 -19.46 -23.68
N SER A 3 -23.12 -19.41 -23.52
CA SER A 3 -22.44 -18.37 -22.72
C SER A 3 -22.70 -17.01 -23.35
N PRO A 4 -22.99 -15.96 -22.57
CA PRO A 4 -23.11 -14.63 -23.10
C PRO A 4 -21.74 -14.18 -23.61
N THR A 5 -21.63 -13.93 -24.91
CA THR A 5 -20.52 -13.19 -25.52
C THR A 5 -20.57 -11.77 -24.98
N SER A 6 -19.70 -11.44 -24.05
CA SER A 6 -19.43 -10.06 -23.64
C SER A 6 -18.89 -9.33 -24.86
N SER A 7 -19.69 -8.44 -25.44
CA SER A 7 -19.22 -7.49 -26.45
C SER A 7 -18.28 -6.50 -25.76
N VAL A 8 -16.98 -6.69 -25.96
CA VAL A 8 -15.99 -5.67 -25.63
C VAL A 8 -16.29 -4.45 -26.48
N VAL A 9 -16.84 -3.42 -25.89
CA VAL A 9 -16.95 -2.10 -26.54
C VAL A 9 -15.52 -1.57 -26.62
N SER A 10 -14.91 -1.70 -27.79
CA SER A 10 -13.63 -1.04 -28.08
C SER A 10 -13.88 0.46 -28.09
N GLY A 11 -13.59 1.11 -26.99
CA GLY A 11 -13.53 2.57 -26.92
C GLY A 11 -12.34 3.08 -27.74
N ALA A 12 -12.38 4.35 -28.15
CA ALA A 12 -11.22 4.99 -28.76
C ALA A 12 -10.01 4.89 -27.81
N PRO A 13 -8.78 4.72 -28.34
CA PRO A 13 -7.58 4.69 -27.50
C PRO A 13 -7.51 5.91 -26.58
N VAL A 14 -7.28 5.70 -25.30
CA VAL A 14 -7.10 6.78 -24.33
C VAL A 14 -5.61 7.08 -24.20
N SER A 15 -5.26 8.36 -24.32
CA SER A 15 -3.89 8.82 -24.13
C SER A 15 -3.71 9.38 -22.73
N ILE A 16 -2.73 8.85 -22.01
CA ILE A 16 -2.35 9.29 -20.65
C ILE A 16 -0.96 9.91 -20.75
N ARG A 17 -0.83 11.16 -20.32
CA ARG A 17 0.48 11.81 -20.32
C ARG A 17 1.36 11.21 -19.22
N GLN A 18 2.62 10.94 -19.56
CA GLN A 18 3.61 10.42 -18.63
C GLN A 18 3.67 11.22 -17.33
N ASP A 19 3.73 12.55 -17.42
CA ASP A 19 3.89 13.39 -16.23
C ASP A 19 2.65 13.41 -15.32
N ASP A 20 1.45 13.33 -15.91
CA ASP A 20 0.20 13.22 -15.13
C ASP A 20 0.16 11.91 -14.32
N PHE A 21 0.61 10.80 -14.91
CA PHE A 21 0.69 9.53 -14.20
C PHE A 21 1.71 9.58 -13.06
N ILE A 22 2.90 10.10 -13.34
CA ILE A 22 3.96 10.27 -12.32
C ILE A 22 3.45 11.13 -11.16
N GLN A 23 2.80 12.24 -11.48
CA GLN A 23 2.26 13.15 -10.47
C GLN A 23 1.14 12.49 -9.66
N SER A 24 0.25 11.74 -10.31
CA SER A 24 -0.81 11.00 -9.62
C SER A 24 -0.27 9.99 -8.61
N VAL A 25 0.82 9.29 -8.93
CA VAL A 25 1.49 8.39 -7.99
C VAL A 25 2.10 9.18 -6.81
N ALA A 26 2.73 10.31 -7.10
CA ALA A 26 3.32 11.16 -6.06
C ALA A 26 2.25 11.72 -5.11
N ASP A 27 1.14 12.22 -5.65
CA ASP A 27 0.03 12.77 -4.87
C ASP A 27 -0.66 11.70 -4.03
N ALA A 28 -0.85 10.50 -4.59
CA ALA A 28 -1.40 9.36 -3.86
C ALA A 28 -0.53 8.98 -2.66
N LEU A 29 0.80 8.92 -2.83
CA LEU A 29 1.74 8.63 -1.75
C LEU A 29 1.74 9.70 -0.67
N GLN A 30 1.67 10.96 -1.05
CA GLN A 30 1.51 12.06 -0.10
C GLN A 30 0.19 11.91 0.66
N TYR A 31 -0.92 11.67 -0.04
CA TYR A 31 -2.25 11.52 0.56
C TYR A 31 -2.29 10.38 1.59
N ILE A 32 -1.83 9.18 1.23
CA ILE A 32 -1.85 8.03 2.16
C ILE A 32 -0.87 8.19 3.32
N SER A 33 0.09 9.11 3.23
CA SER A 33 1.04 9.35 4.32
C SER A 33 0.41 10.05 5.52
N TYR A 34 -0.69 10.80 5.32
CA TYR A 34 -1.35 11.57 6.39
C TYR A 34 -2.85 11.32 6.53
N TYR A 35 -3.48 10.58 5.61
CA TYR A 35 -4.88 10.17 5.75
C TYR A 35 -5.02 8.67 5.91
N HIS A 36 -5.70 8.25 6.97
CA HIS A 36 -6.23 6.89 7.04
C HIS A 36 -7.53 6.76 6.25
N PRO A 37 -7.82 5.58 5.67
CA PRO A 37 -9.12 5.30 5.07
C PRO A 37 -10.26 5.46 6.09
N THR A 38 -11.41 5.94 5.63
CA THR A 38 -12.56 6.21 6.51
C THR A 38 -13.09 4.94 7.19
N ASP A 39 -13.04 3.81 6.51
CA ASP A 39 -13.44 2.51 7.06
C ASP A 39 -12.49 2.05 8.16
N TYR A 40 -11.18 2.27 8.01
CA TYR A 40 -10.19 2.01 9.06
C TYR A 40 -10.50 2.83 10.32
N ILE A 41 -10.71 4.14 10.19
CA ILE A 41 -11.02 5.01 11.33
C ILE A 41 -12.33 4.56 12.01
N ARG A 42 -13.35 4.22 11.23
CA ARG A 42 -14.62 3.72 11.75
C ARG A 42 -14.46 2.43 12.54
N ASN A 43 -13.70 1.47 12.00
CA ASN A 43 -13.46 0.21 12.68
C ASN A 43 -12.61 0.38 13.94
N LEU A 44 -11.63 1.28 13.91
CA LEU A 44 -10.80 1.60 15.08
C LEU A 44 -11.61 2.28 16.18
N ALA A 45 -12.51 3.21 15.83
CA ALA A 45 -13.44 3.82 16.79
C ALA A 45 -14.40 2.78 17.39
N ALA A 46 -14.92 1.87 16.59
CA ALA A 46 -15.74 0.76 17.09
C ALA A 46 -14.96 -0.20 17.99
N ALA A 47 -13.66 -0.40 17.73
CA ALA A 47 -12.78 -1.17 18.60
C ALA A 47 -12.55 -0.45 19.94
N TYR A 48 -12.35 0.85 19.94
CA TYR A 48 -12.25 1.67 21.15
C TYR A 48 -13.46 1.50 22.07
N GLU A 49 -14.68 1.50 21.51
CA GLU A 49 -15.91 1.34 22.29
C GLU A 49 -16.05 -0.07 22.91
N ARG A 50 -15.49 -1.09 22.27
CA ARG A 50 -15.55 -2.48 22.75
C ARG A 50 -14.40 -2.88 23.66
N GLU A 51 -13.30 -2.13 23.64
CA GLU A 51 -12.11 -2.47 24.41
C GLU A 51 -12.37 -2.31 25.92
N GLN A 52 -12.01 -3.33 26.68
CA GLN A 52 -12.23 -3.37 28.14
C GLN A 52 -10.97 -3.07 28.94
N SER A 53 -9.80 -3.30 28.37
CA SER A 53 -8.53 -2.96 29.02
C SER A 53 -8.32 -1.43 28.97
N PRO A 54 -8.19 -0.73 30.12
CA PRO A 54 -7.94 0.70 30.12
C PRO A 54 -6.69 1.11 29.35
N ALA A 55 -5.61 0.35 29.45
CA ALA A 55 -4.36 0.63 28.74
C ALA A 55 -4.48 0.45 27.24
N ALA A 56 -5.18 -0.60 26.78
CA ALA A 56 -5.41 -0.80 25.35
C ALA A 56 -6.38 0.23 24.77
N ARG A 57 -7.40 0.60 25.54
CA ARG A 57 -8.36 1.67 25.16
C ARG A 57 -7.66 3.03 25.01
N ASP A 58 -6.77 3.37 25.94
CA ASP A 58 -5.96 4.60 25.85
C ASP A 58 -5.05 4.57 24.60
N ALA A 59 -4.40 3.46 24.31
CA ALA A 59 -3.58 3.31 23.10
C ALA A 59 -4.39 3.53 21.81
N ILE A 60 -5.61 2.96 21.73
CA ILE A 60 -6.49 3.18 20.57
C ILE A 60 -6.91 4.66 20.48
N ALA A 61 -7.22 5.30 21.60
CA ALA A 61 -7.56 6.73 21.62
C ALA A 61 -6.41 7.59 21.09
N GLN A 62 -5.18 7.31 21.49
CA GLN A 62 -3.99 8.01 21.00
C GLN A 62 -3.78 7.83 19.50
N ILE A 63 -4.03 6.64 18.95
CA ILE A 63 -3.96 6.39 17.50
C ILE A 63 -5.01 7.22 16.75
N LEU A 64 -6.25 7.28 17.26
CA LEU A 64 -7.31 8.11 16.66
C LEU A 64 -6.98 9.61 16.71
N ILE A 65 -6.43 10.08 17.83
CA ILE A 65 -5.95 11.47 17.97
C ILE A 65 -4.83 11.76 16.99
N ASN A 66 -3.83 10.87 16.90
CA ASN A 66 -2.73 11.00 15.94
C ASN A 66 -3.25 11.05 14.50
N SER A 67 -4.18 10.17 14.14
CA SER A 67 -4.80 10.17 12.81
C SER A 67 -5.41 11.52 12.44
N ARG A 68 -6.16 12.12 13.37
CA ARG A 68 -6.75 13.45 13.19
C ARG A 68 -5.69 14.54 13.05
N MET A 69 -4.71 14.54 13.94
CA MET A 69 -3.62 15.53 13.92
C MET A 69 -2.80 15.48 12.63
N CYS A 70 -2.56 14.28 12.13
CA CYS A 70 -1.83 14.08 10.86
C CYS A 70 -2.64 14.57 9.67
N ALA A 71 -3.93 14.29 9.62
CA ALA A 71 -4.84 14.77 8.59
C ALA A 71 -4.94 16.31 8.58
N GLU A 72 -5.10 16.94 9.76
CA GLU A 72 -5.18 18.40 9.91
C GLU A 72 -3.85 19.09 9.60
N GLY A 73 -2.73 18.50 10.00
CA GLY A 73 -1.40 19.08 9.86
C GLY A 73 -0.65 18.67 8.60
N HIS A 74 -1.22 17.78 7.77
CA HIS A 74 -0.58 17.16 6.60
C HIS A 74 0.83 16.62 6.94
N ARG A 75 0.90 15.80 7.99
CA ARG A 75 2.15 15.21 8.46
C ARG A 75 2.07 13.70 8.45
N PRO A 76 3.20 13.00 8.25
CA PRO A 76 3.19 11.54 8.22
C PRO A 76 2.59 10.92 9.50
N ILE A 77 1.72 9.94 9.31
CA ILE A 77 1.04 9.21 10.39
C ILE A 77 2.05 8.47 11.28
N CYS A 78 3.13 7.99 10.67
CA CYS A 78 4.20 7.24 11.32
C CYS A 78 5.56 7.63 10.76
N GLN A 79 6.62 7.46 11.56
CA GLN A 79 7.99 7.59 11.09
C GLN A 79 8.40 6.45 10.14
N ASP A 80 7.72 5.32 10.19
CA ASP A 80 7.91 4.21 9.26
C ASP A 80 6.98 4.41 8.06
N THR A 81 7.52 4.99 7.01
CA THR A 81 6.80 5.26 5.76
C THR A 81 6.78 4.06 4.81
N GLY A 82 7.53 3.01 5.15
CA GLY A 82 7.47 1.70 4.53
C GLY A 82 8.08 1.58 3.14
N ILE A 83 7.86 0.42 2.54
CA ILE A 83 8.19 0.11 1.15
C ILE A 83 6.95 0.38 0.31
N VAL A 84 7.12 1.12 -0.78
CA VAL A 84 6.02 1.41 -1.71
C VAL A 84 5.74 0.18 -2.57
N THR A 85 4.48 -0.21 -2.59
CA THR A 85 3.98 -1.26 -3.49
C THR A 85 2.87 -0.67 -4.34
N VAL A 86 2.96 -0.85 -5.65
CA VAL A 86 1.98 -0.36 -6.61
C VAL A 86 1.43 -1.54 -7.41
N PHE A 87 0.11 -1.61 -7.48
CA PHE A 87 -0.59 -2.55 -8.33
C PHE A 87 -1.22 -1.77 -9.48
N LEU A 88 -0.92 -2.18 -10.70
CA LEU A 88 -1.38 -1.55 -11.94
C LEU A 88 -2.21 -2.54 -12.75
N GLU A 89 -3.43 -2.16 -13.13
CA GLU A 89 -4.14 -2.79 -14.23
C GLU A 89 -4.17 -1.81 -15.39
N ILE A 90 -3.49 -2.18 -16.49
CA ILE A 90 -3.31 -1.32 -17.67
C ILE A 90 -4.16 -1.86 -18.82
N GLY A 91 -5.06 -1.04 -19.31
CA GLY A 91 -5.90 -1.36 -20.46
C GLY A 91 -5.08 -1.50 -21.75
N MET A 92 -5.43 -2.49 -22.58
CA MET A 92 -4.75 -2.76 -23.86
C MET A 92 -4.89 -1.61 -24.87
N ASP A 93 -5.90 -0.76 -24.71
CA ASP A 93 -6.15 0.40 -25.58
C ASP A 93 -5.56 1.71 -25.00
N VAL A 94 -4.77 1.64 -23.93
CA VAL A 94 -4.07 2.78 -23.35
C VAL A 94 -2.81 3.10 -24.15
N ARG A 95 -2.59 4.39 -24.39
CA ARG A 95 -1.35 4.93 -24.95
C ARG A 95 -0.72 5.90 -23.97
N TRP A 96 0.59 5.86 -23.89
CA TRP A 96 1.37 6.77 -23.05
C TRP A 96 1.89 7.92 -23.89
N ASP A 97 1.37 9.11 -23.66
CA ASP A 97 1.78 10.31 -24.37
C ASP A 97 3.04 10.93 -23.74
N GLY A 98 4.00 11.24 -24.58
CA GLY A 98 5.30 11.76 -24.15
C GLY A 98 6.16 10.76 -23.37
N ALA A 99 5.89 9.46 -23.48
CA ALA A 99 6.61 8.43 -22.75
C ALA A 99 8.08 8.36 -23.19
N THR A 100 8.98 8.55 -22.22
CA THR A 100 10.44 8.47 -22.40
C THR A 100 11.06 7.42 -21.48
N MET A 101 10.25 6.81 -20.61
CA MET A 101 10.66 5.80 -19.64
C MET A 101 9.62 4.69 -19.52
N SER A 102 9.98 3.58 -18.90
CA SER A 102 9.03 2.49 -18.63
C SER A 102 7.98 2.89 -17.61
N VAL A 103 6.84 2.19 -17.57
CA VAL A 103 5.79 2.45 -16.56
C VAL A 103 6.32 2.24 -15.14
N GLU A 104 7.21 1.26 -14.94
CA GLU A 104 7.88 1.04 -13.66
C GLU A 104 8.77 2.22 -13.26
N ASP A 105 9.51 2.80 -14.23
CA ASP A 105 10.33 4.00 -13.98
C ASP A 105 9.46 5.23 -13.70
N MET A 106 8.30 5.35 -14.33
CA MET A 106 7.32 6.40 -14.03
C MET A 106 6.82 6.28 -12.59
N VAL A 107 6.53 5.07 -12.12
CA VAL A 107 6.17 4.83 -10.70
C VAL A 107 7.31 5.24 -9.78
N ASN A 108 8.55 4.82 -10.08
CA ASN A 108 9.71 5.18 -9.28
C ASN A 108 9.96 6.69 -9.26
N GLU A 109 9.72 7.40 -10.36
CA GLU A 109 9.80 8.87 -10.38
C GLU A 109 8.70 9.50 -9.50
N GLY A 110 7.49 8.96 -9.50
CA GLY A 110 6.41 9.37 -8.59
C GLY A 110 6.79 9.17 -7.12
N VAL A 111 7.39 8.03 -6.79
CA VAL A 111 7.91 7.74 -5.44
C VAL A 111 8.97 8.77 -5.05
N ARG A 112 9.93 9.05 -5.94
CA ARG A 112 11.00 10.03 -5.69
C ARG A 112 10.45 11.42 -5.43
N ARG A 113 9.47 11.87 -6.23
CA ARG A 113 8.79 13.16 -6.01
C ARG A 113 8.05 13.19 -4.66
N ALA A 114 7.34 12.14 -4.31
CA ALA A 114 6.62 12.06 -3.04
C ALA A 114 7.55 12.12 -1.83
N TYR A 115 8.60 11.31 -1.82
CA TYR A 115 9.50 11.22 -0.66
C TYR A 115 10.43 12.42 -0.49
N ASN A 116 10.65 13.19 -1.56
CA ASN A 116 11.42 14.42 -1.53
C ASN A 116 10.55 15.69 -1.61
N HIS A 117 9.23 15.57 -1.38
CA HIS A 117 8.32 16.70 -1.42
C HIS A 117 8.77 17.81 -0.45
N PRO A 118 8.87 19.05 -0.89
CA PRO A 118 9.48 20.13 -0.09
C PRO A 118 8.69 20.44 1.18
N ASP A 119 7.34 20.36 1.10
CA ASP A 119 6.46 20.74 2.21
C ASP A 119 6.16 19.58 3.17
N ASN A 120 6.29 18.33 2.69
CA ASN A 120 6.03 17.13 3.49
C ASN A 120 7.02 16.03 3.11
N LYS A 121 8.26 16.18 3.49
CA LYS A 121 9.31 15.22 3.22
C LYS A 121 9.08 13.93 4.00
N LEU A 122 8.87 12.83 3.29
CA LEU A 122 8.72 11.51 3.88
C LEU A 122 10.11 10.90 4.19
N ARG A 123 10.14 9.97 5.16
CA ARG A 123 11.37 9.28 5.54
C ARG A 123 11.64 8.12 4.58
N ALA A 124 12.66 8.22 3.74
CA ALA A 124 13.12 7.10 2.94
C ALA A 124 13.76 6.03 3.83
N SER A 125 13.37 4.78 3.64
CA SER A 125 13.86 3.61 4.41
C SER A 125 14.39 2.47 3.55
N VAL A 126 14.19 2.52 2.22
CA VAL A 126 14.69 1.50 1.29
C VAL A 126 16.21 1.52 1.24
N LEU A 127 16.81 0.33 1.26
CA LEU A 127 18.25 0.13 1.19
C LEU A 127 18.66 -0.38 -0.18
N ALA A 128 19.60 0.32 -0.81
CA ALA A 128 20.36 -0.24 -1.90
C ALA A 128 21.35 -1.27 -1.35
N ASP A 129 21.56 -2.37 -2.11
CA ASP A 129 22.44 -3.47 -1.72
C ASP A 129 22.17 -3.98 -0.29
N PRO A 130 20.96 -4.53 -0.03
CA PRO A 130 20.56 -4.92 1.33
C PRO A 130 21.41 -6.05 1.93
N ALA A 131 22.04 -6.85 1.09
CA ALA A 131 22.95 -7.92 1.52
C ALA A 131 24.39 -7.42 1.78
N GLY A 132 24.77 -6.28 1.22
CA GLY A 132 26.13 -5.72 1.29
C GLY A 132 26.20 -4.39 2.05
N LYS A 133 26.36 -3.28 1.34
CA LYS A 133 26.64 -1.96 1.92
C LYS A 133 25.46 -1.33 2.67
N ARG A 134 24.24 -1.75 2.43
CA ARG A 134 23.00 -1.30 3.09
C ARG A 134 22.83 0.23 3.09
N LEU A 135 23.10 0.86 1.96
CA LEU A 135 22.98 2.31 1.82
C LEU A 135 21.52 2.70 1.61
N ASN A 136 21.05 3.67 2.39
CA ASN A 136 19.73 4.24 2.19
C ASN A 136 19.66 4.95 0.83
N THR A 137 18.63 4.67 0.03
CA THR A 137 18.44 5.26 -1.30
C THR A 137 18.07 6.74 -1.25
N ARG A 138 17.59 7.22 -0.10
CA ARG A 138 17.20 8.60 0.21
C ARG A 138 15.95 9.12 -0.52
N ASP A 139 15.44 8.38 -1.47
CA ASP A 139 14.24 8.68 -2.25
C ASP A 139 13.18 7.57 -2.18
N ASN A 140 13.46 6.53 -1.40
CA ASN A 140 12.61 5.36 -1.16
C ASN A 140 12.33 4.50 -2.41
N THR A 141 13.15 4.62 -3.44
CA THR A 141 13.10 3.73 -4.62
C THR A 141 14.05 2.53 -4.44
N PRO A 142 13.83 1.41 -5.17
CA PRO A 142 12.68 1.17 -6.05
C PRO A 142 11.41 0.80 -5.28
N ALA A 143 10.27 1.06 -5.90
CA ALA A 143 8.99 0.51 -5.49
C ALA A 143 8.87 -0.96 -5.95
N VAL A 144 7.99 -1.71 -5.31
CA VAL A 144 7.52 -3.01 -5.82
C VAL A 144 6.34 -2.76 -6.75
N VAL A 145 6.49 -3.03 -8.03
CA VAL A 145 5.45 -2.78 -9.04
C VAL A 145 4.90 -4.10 -9.56
N ASN A 146 3.60 -4.28 -9.44
CA ASN A 146 2.87 -5.42 -9.98
C ASN A 146 1.98 -4.92 -11.10
N THR A 147 2.23 -5.38 -12.33
CA THR A 147 1.48 -4.94 -13.51
C THR A 147 0.68 -6.09 -14.10
N LYS A 148 -0.58 -5.82 -14.40
CA LYS A 148 -1.49 -6.70 -15.14
C LYS A 148 -2.06 -5.94 -16.32
N VAL A 149 -2.00 -6.57 -17.51
CA VAL A 149 -2.64 -6.03 -18.72
C VAL A 149 -4.05 -6.59 -18.82
N VAL A 150 -5.03 -5.70 -19.01
CA VAL A 150 -6.45 -6.03 -19.05
C VAL A 150 -7.11 -5.45 -20.31
N PRO A 151 -8.24 -5.98 -20.78
CA PRO A 151 -9.01 -5.34 -21.85
C PRO A 151 -9.49 -3.94 -21.43
N GLY A 152 -9.56 -3.00 -22.39
CA GLY A 152 -10.10 -1.67 -22.16
C GLY A 152 -9.08 -0.54 -22.26
N ALA A 153 -9.49 0.66 -21.87
CA ALA A 153 -8.77 1.92 -22.08
C ALA A 153 -8.58 2.69 -20.76
N THR A 154 -8.51 2.00 -19.63
CA THR A 154 -8.29 2.59 -18.30
C THR A 154 -6.95 2.15 -17.72
N VAL A 155 -6.43 2.93 -16.80
CA VAL A 155 -5.35 2.50 -15.91
C VAL A 155 -5.86 2.60 -14.48
N ASP A 156 -5.97 1.45 -13.81
CA ASP A 156 -6.31 1.40 -12.40
C ASP A 156 -5.03 1.27 -11.58
N VAL A 157 -4.89 2.15 -10.58
CA VAL A 157 -3.67 2.26 -9.78
C VAL A 157 -4.02 2.12 -8.30
N ILE A 158 -3.46 1.12 -7.65
CA ILE A 158 -3.51 0.99 -6.20
C ILE A 158 -2.11 1.24 -5.65
N VAL A 159 -1.99 2.24 -4.79
CA VAL A 159 -0.73 2.60 -4.14
C VAL A 159 -0.80 2.24 -2.66
N ALA A 160 0.19 1.51 -2.18
CA ALA A 160 0.34 1.15 -0.78
C ALA A 160 1.75 1.43 -0.29
N ALA A 161 1.87 1.80 0.98
CA ALA A 161 3.14 1.94 1.68
C ALA A 161 3.13 0.99 2.88
N LYS A 162 3.92 -0.08 2.81
CA LYS A 162 3.95 -1.14 3.81
C LYS A 162 5.10 -0.93 4.78
N GLY A 163 4.77 -0.69 6.05
CA GLY A 163 5.78 -0.49 7.10
C GLY A 163 6.63 -1.73 7.34
N GLY A 164 7.94 -1.53 7.52
CA GLY A 164 8.90 -2.62 7.69
C GLY A 164 8.69 -3.43 8.97
N GLY A 165 8.23 -2.81 10.05
CA GLY A 165 7.94 -3.52 11.32
C GLY A 165 6.80 -4.51 11.18
N SER A 166 5.69 -4.11 10.58
CA SER A 166 4.54 -4.99 10.35
C SER A 166 4.85 -6.08 9.31
N GLU A 167 5.61 -5.77 8.27
CA GLU A 167 6.05 -6.75 7.28
C GLU A 167 6.97 -7.81 7.87
N ALA A 168 7.91 -7.43 8.72
CA ALA A 168 8.82 -8.35 9.40
C ALA A 168 8.11 -9.35 10.32
N LYS A 169 6.84 -9.13 10.66
CA LYS A 169 6.01 -10.04 11.44
C LYS A 169 5.10 -10.94 10.61
N SER A 170 5.09 -10.79 9.30
CA SER A 170 4.36 -11.69 8.40
C SER A 170 4.76 -13.14 8.64
N LYS A 171 3.78 -14.02 8.57
CA LYS A 171 3.96 -15.47 8.74
C LYS A 171 3.51 -16.20 7.49
N PHE A 172 4.18 -17.29 7.25
CA PHE A 172 3.93 -18.14 6.11
C PHE A 172 4.04 -19.61 6.56
N ALA A 173 3.23 -20.46 5.97
CA ALA A 173 3.31 -21.90 6.18
C ALA A 173 2.85 -22.67 4.94
N MET A 174 3.46 -23.82 4.72
CA MET A 174 2.94 -24.84 3.82
C MET A 174 2.06 -25.79 4.64
N LEU A 175 0.77 -25.80 4.33
CA LEU A 175 -0.20 -26.66 5.01
C LEU A 175 -0.45 -27.93 4.19
N ASN A 176 -0.70 -29.06 4.86
CA ASN A 176 -1.19 -30.24 4.18
C ASN A 176 -2.67 -30.07 3.80
N PRO A 177 -3.18 -30.82 2.82
CA PRO A 177 -4.59 -30.71 2.42
C PRO A 177 -5.60 -31.00 3.54
N SER A 178 -5.18 -31.73 4.59
CA SER A 178 -6.00 -32.03 5.77
C SER A 178 -5.92 -30.96 6.86
N ASP A 179 -5.01 -30.01 6.77
CA ASP A 179 -4.82 -28.98 7.80
C ASP A 179 -5.86 -27.87 7.66
N SER A 180 -6.35 -27.38 8.79
CA SER A 180 -7.31 -26.28 8.83
C SER A 180 -6.56 -24.94 8.69
N ILE A 181 -6.87 -24.19 7.63
CA ILE A 181 -6.35 -22.83 7.43
C ILE A 181 -6.79 -21.91 8.57
N VAL A 182 -8.06 -22.03 8.99
CA VAL A 182 -8.63 -21.20 10.06
C VAL A 182 -7.89 -21.44 11.37
N ASP A 183 -7.68 -22.70 11.75
CA ASP A 183 -6.98 -23.03 12.99
C ASP A 183 -5.53 -22.57 12.97
N TRP A 184 -4.86 -22.67 11.81
CA TRP A 184 -3.51 -22.14 11.67
C TRP A 184 -3.47 -20.62 11.89
N VAL A 185 -4.39 -19.87 11.33
CA VAL A 185 -4.49 -18.42 11.50
C VAL A 185 -4.74 -18.06 12.97
N LEU A 186 -5.75 -18.69 13.59
CA LEU A 186 -6.11 -18.43 14.99
C LEU A 186 -4.98 -18.76 15.97
N LYS A 187 -4.20 -19.80 15.69
CA LYS A 187 -3.02 -20.17 16.48
C LYS A 187 -1.84 -19.23 16.25
N THR A 188 -1.66 -18.74 15.02
CA THR A 188 -0.46 -17.98 14.62
C THR A 188 -0.55 -16.50 15.00
N VAL A 189 -1.70 -15.86 14.76
CA VAL A 189 -1.87 -14.42 14.98
C VAL A 189 -1.49 -13.98 16.41
N PRO A 190 -1.92 -14.65 17.49
CA PRO A 190 -1.53 -14.26 18.85
C PRO A 190 -0.01 -14.32 19.10
N THR A 191 0.73 -15.09 18.31
CA THR A 191 2.18 -15.23 18.46
C THR A 191 2.98 -14.13 17.76
N MET A 192 2.35 -13.26 17.00
CA MET A 192 3.04 -12.21 16.24
C MET A 192 3.64 -11.12 17.14
N GLY A 193 3.10 -10.96 18.35
CA GLY A 193 3.58 -10.01 19.35
C GLY A 193 3.34 -8.55 18.95
N ALA A 194 3.83 -7.62 19.78
CA ALA A 194 3.59 -6.18 19.57
C ALA A 194 4.33 -5.57 18.37
N GLY A 195 5.34 -6.25 17.83
CA GLY A 195 6.17 -5.71 16.74
C GLY A 195 5.46 -5.53 15.40
N TRP A 196 4.24 -6.03 15.24
CA TRP A 196 3.40 -5.77 14.06
C TRP A 196 2.50 -4.54 14.19
N CYS A 197 2.66 -3.79 15.29
CA CYS A 197 1.94 -2.54 15.56
C CYS A 197 0.42 -2.73 15.69
N PRO A 198 -0.06 -3.53 16.66
CA PRO A 198 -1.50 -3.67 16.91
C PRO A 198 -2.13 -2.34 17.41
N PRO A 199 -3.43 -2.11 17.19
CA PRO A 199 -4.33 -2.98 16.45
C PRO A 199 -4.08 -2.91 14.94
N GLY A 200 -3.96 -4.06 14.30
CA GLY A 200 -3.60 -4.15 12.89
C GLY A 200 -4.71 -4.75 12.04
N MET A 201 -4.48 -4.72 10.74
CA MET A 201 -5.28 -5.43 9.75
C MET A 201 -4.50 -6.63 9.23
N LEU A 202 -5.21 -7.75 9.03
CA LEU A 202 -4.62 -8.96 8.48
C LEU A 202 -4.95 -9.07 6.99
N GLY A 203 -3.91 -9.27 6.19
CA GLY A 203 -4.04 -9.75 4.82
C GLY A 203 -3.69 -11.24 4.78
N ILE A 204 -4.61 -12.07 4.35
CA ILE A 204 -4.43 -13.52 4.30
C ILE A 204 -4.48 -13.98 2.85
N GLY A 205 -3.33 -14.40 2.32
CA GLY A 205 -3.22 -15.04 1.01
C GLY A 205 -3.33 -16.55 1.13
N ILE A 206 -4.11 -17.18 0.27
CA ILE A 206 -4.31 -18.63 0.18
C ILE A 206 -3.99 -19.07 -1.23
N GLY A 207 -3.11 -20.03 -1.35
CA GLY A 207 -2.64 -20.53 -2.63
C GLY A 207 -1.20 -20.11 -2.92
N GLY A 208 -0.75 -20.33 -4.15
CA GLY A 208 0.60 -20.02 -4.59
C GLY A 208 0.68 -19.87 -6.10
#